data_df509ed592f933f5841b169277e4781f
#
_entry.id   df509ed592f933f5841b169277e4781f
#
_cell.length_a   1.000
_cell.length_b   1.000
_cell.length_c   1.000
_cell.angle_alpha   90.00
_cell.angle_beta   90.00
_cell.angle_gamma   90.00
#
_symmetry.space_group_name_H-M   'P 1'
#
loop_
_entity.id
_entity.type
_entity.pdbx_description
1 polymer ?
#
loop_
_entity_poly.entity_id
_entity_poly.type
_entity_poly.pdbx_seq_one_letter_code
_entity_poly.pdbx_strand_id
1 'polypeptide(L)'
;YKNLDSELIVECPEGHRVYSTWKKLRVKKECPVCKQNILKEITTKIIPKKKDTYRVLALDQATYISGFSIYDDKKLIRYGTFETALSEEIERDDAIRKWLISMVTNWKPDLVAIEDIQMQQLGGKQVYGGDNVVGIQTFKTLAHLQGILMETCFEMDISFILCPTPTWRAHCQVKGRSRADRKKSAQILVKEWFDISVSEDEADAIGIGKYASETHTVRKIQWQ
;
A
#
# COMPACT_ATOMS: atom_id res chain seq x y z
N TYR A 1 -3.06 24.88 -32.56
CA TYR A 1 -2.71 23.64 -31.84
C TYR A 1 -2.39 24.01 -30.39
N LYS A 2 -3.28 23.67 -29.46
CA LYS A 2 -3.01 23.87 -28.03
C LYS A 2 -2.01 22.81 -27.59
N ASN A 3 -1.05 23.22 -26.76
CA ASN A 3 0.01 22.37 -26.22
C ASN A 3 -0.59 21.14 -25.48
N LEU A 4 0.06 19.97 -25.57
CA LEU A 4 -0.34 18.73 -24.91
C LEU A 4 -0.47 18.85 -23.39
N ASP A 5 0.17 19.86 -22.79
CA ASP A 5 0.13 20.18 -21.37
C ASP A 5 -0.93 21.23 -21.00
N SER A 6 -1.78 21.67 -21.96
CA SER A 6 -2.87 22.61 -21.67
C SER A 6 -3.92 21.94 -20.77
N GLU A 7 -4.35 22.64 -19.72
CA GLU A 7 -5.39 22.16 -18.81
C GLU A 7 -6.74 22.05 -19.52
N LEU A 8 -7.44 20.99 -19.24
CA LEU A 8 -8.77 20.66 -19.78
C LEU A 8 -9.68 20.27 -18.64
N ILE A 9 -10.93 20.66 -18.74
CA ILE A 9 -12.02 20.09 -17.93
C ILE A 9 -12.65 19.01 -18.78
N VAL A 10 -12.66 17.79 -18.29
CA VAL A 10 -13.25 16.63 -18.96
C VAL A 10 -14.35 16.07 -18.07
N GLU A 11 -15.51 15.83 -18.65
CA GLU A 11 -16.63 15.19 -17.99
C GLU A 11 -16.69 13.72 -18.42
N CYS A 12 -16.73 12.80 -17.45
CA CYS A 12 -16.87 11.38 -17.71
C CYS A 12 -18.36 11.01 -17.96
N PRO A 13 -18.67 9.81 -18.46
CA PRO A 13 -20.05 9.35 -18.67
C PRO A 13 -20.94 9.41 -17.42
N GLU A 14 -20.34 9.33 -16.21
CA GLU A 14 -21.03 9.42 -14.93
C GLU A 14 -21.18 10.87 -14.43
N GLY A 15 -20.87 11.89 -15.27
CA GLY A 15 -21.02 13.31 -14.94
C GLY A 15 -19.94 13.93 -14.06
N HIS A 16 -18.85 13.22 -13.74
CA HIS A 16 -17.76 13.78 -12.93
C HIS A 16 -16.87 14.69 -13.78
N ARG A 17 -16.65 15.92 -13.32
CA ARG A 17 -15.72 16.88 -13.94
C ARG A 17 -14.34 16.74 -13.35
N VAL A 18 -13.34 16.48 -14.21
CA VAL A 18 -11.95 16.24 -13.85
C VAL A 18 -11.06 17.24 -14.57
N TYR A 19 -10.19 17.91 -13.82
CA TYR A 19 -9.11 18.74 -14.37
C TYR A 19 -7.97 17.82 -14.83
N SER A 20 -7.58 17.90 -16.09
CA SER A 20 -6.55 17.05 -16.67
C SER A 20 -5.83 17.72 -17.83
N THR A 21 -4.84 17.05 -18.42
CA THR A 21 -4.19 17.48 -19.67
C THR A 21 -4.34 16.40 -20.72
N TRP A 22 -4.24 16.77 -22.01
CA TRP A 22 -4.27 15.80 -23.12
C TRP A 22 -3.24 14.68 -22.95
N LYS A 23 -2.07 15.00 -22.41
CA LYS A 23 -1.00 14.04 -22.13
C LYS A 23 -1.44 12.99 -21.11
N LYS A 24 -2.10 13.41 -20.04
CA LYS A 24 -2.61 12.52 -18.97
C LYS A 24 -3.79 11.69 -19.48
N LEU A 25 -4.72 12.25 -20.26
CA LEU A 25 -5.89 11.56 -20.81
C LEU A 25 -5.53 10.48 -21.82
N ARG A 26 -4.45 10.65 -22.59
CA ARG A 26 -3.97 9.62 -23.51
C ARG A 26 -3.45 8.37 -22.81
N VAL A 27 -2.91 8.52 -21.60
CA VAL A 27 -2.32 7.42 -20.82
C VAL A 27 -3.35 6.77 -19.90
N LYS A 28 -4.28 7.57 -19.33
CA LYS A 28 -5.30 7.09 -18.38
C LYS A 28 -6.69 7.33 -18.98
N LYS A 29 -7.34 6.27 -19.44
CA LYS A 29 -8.72 6.32 -19.99
C LYS A 29 -9.82 6.28 -18.93
N GLU A 30 -9.47 6.31 -17.65
CA GLU A 30 -10.39 6.14 -16.52
C GLU A 30 -10.56 7.43 -15.73
N CYS A 31 -11.80 7.74 -15.35
CA CYS A 31 -12.11 8.84 -14.47
C CYS A 31 -11.61 8.54 -13.04
N PRO A 32 -10.78 9.40 -12.43
CA PRO A 32 -10.27 9.16 -11.07
C PRO A 32 -11.38 9.13 -10.02
N VAL A 33 -12.47 9.87 -10.21
CA VAL A 33 -13.61 9.86 -9.28
C VAL A 33 -14.41 8.56 -9.41
N CYS A 34 -14.67 8.06 -10.64
CA CYS A 34 -15.28 6.75 -10.84
C CYS A 34 -14.42 5.64 -10.22
N LYS A 35 -13.10 5.72 -10.40
CA LYS A 35 -12.15 4.75 -9.82
C LYS A 35 -12.16 4.78 -8.29
N GLN A 36 -12.26 5.96 -7.66
CA GLN A 36 -12.43 6.07 -6.21
C GLN A 36 -13.78 5.49 -5.72
N ASN A 37 -14.84 5.62 -6.51
CA ASN A 37 -16.14 5.03 -6.19
C ASN A 37 -16.12 3.50 -6.30
N ILE A 38 -15.41 2.94 -7.29
CA ILE A 38 -15.19 1.50 -7.41
C ILE A 38 -14.38 0.98 -6.21
N LEU A 39 -13.37 1.72 -5.75
CA LEU A 39 -12.63 1.40 -4.52
C LEU A 39 -13.51 1.45 -3.27
N LYS A 40 -14.50 2.36 -3.22
CA LYS A 40 -15.53 2.34 -2.16
C LYS A 40 -16.37 1.06 -2.20
N GLU A 41 -16.76 0.57 -3.37
CA GLU A 41 -17.52 -0.69 -3.49
C GLU A 41 -16.68 -1.92 -3.10
N ILE A 42 -15.38 -1.94 -3.41
CA ILE A 42 -14.47 -3.01 -3.00
C ILE A 42 -14.26 -3.02 -1.48
N THR A 43 -14.28 -1.87 -0.82
CA THR A 43 -14.25 -1.77 0.65
C THR A 43 -15.60 -2.08 1.30
N THR A 44 -16.72 -2.11 0.58
CA THR A 44 -18.07 -2.25 1.15
C THR A 44 -18.45 -3.67 1.57
N LYS A 45 -17.76 -4.71 1.14
CA LYS A 45 -17.95 -6.06 1.71
C LYS A 45 -17.05 -6.26 2.93
N ILE A 46 -17.28 -5.48 3.96
CA ILE A 46 -16.58 -5.65 5.24
C ILE A 46 -16.99 -6.99 5.84
N ILE A 47 -15.99 -7.80 6.15
CA ILE A 47 -16.19 -9.04 6.90
C ILE A 47 -16.16 -8.69 8.38
N PRO A 48 -17.27 -8.83 9.13
CA PRO A 48 -17.30 -8.53 10.56
C PRO A 48 -16.21 -9.32 11.29
N LYS A 49 -15.46 -8.63 12.16
CA LYS A 49 -14.46 -9.28 13.00
C LYS A 49 -15.15 -10.16 14.03
N LYS A 50 -14.77 -11.43 14.07
CA LYS A 50 -15.27 -12.35 15.10
C LYS A 50 -14.64 -11.99 16.46
N LYS A 51 -15.40 -12.27 17.53
CA LYS A 51 -14.87 -12.18 18.89
C LYS A 51 -13.66 -13.12 19.00
N ASP A 52 -12.61 -12.67 19.64
CA ASP A 52 -11.35 -13.41 19.86
C ASP A 52 -10.44 -13.62 18.65
N THR A 53 -10.76 -13.04 17.48
CA THR A 53 -9.90 -13.05 16.30
C THR A 53 -8.88 -11.90 16.40
N TYR A 54 -7.62 -12.18 16.10
CA TYR A 54 -6.57 -11.16 15.96
C TYR A 54 -6.47 -10.74 14.50
N ARG A 55 -6.84 -9.49 14.22
CA ARG A 55 -6.86 -8.95 12.85
C ARG A 55 -5.66 -8.06 12.58
N VAL A 56 -4.94 -8.36 11.50
CA VAL A 56 -3.82 -7.57 11.00
C VAL A 56 -4.21 -6.91 9.70
N LEU A 57 -3.99 -5.59 9.59
CA LEU A 57 -3.99 -4.83 8.34
C LEU A 57 -2.53 -4.60 7.95
N ALA A 58 -2.12 -5.05 6.78
CA ALA A 58 -0.76 -4.86 6.27
C ALA A 58 -0.74 -3.95 5.06
N LEU A 59 0.31 -3.12 4.95
CA LEU A 59 0.49 -2.10 3.93
C LEU A 59 1.88 -2.22 3.28
N ASP A 60 1.91 -2.35 1.95
CA ASP A 60 3.05 -2.02 1.08
C ASP A 60 2.83 -0.59 0.60
N GLN A 61 3.41 0.37 1.33
CA GLN A 61 3.14 1.79 1.12
C GLN A 61 3.86 2.35 -0.10
N ALA A 62 3.13 3.08 -0.93
CA ALA A 62 3.67 3.87 -2.02
C ALA A 62 2.80 5.10 -2.29
N THR A 63 3.37 6.11 -2.93
CA THR A 63 2.72 7.42 -3.09
C THR A 63 1.59 7.44 -4.11
N TYR A 64 1.51 6.46 -5.00
CA TYR A 64 0.47 6.38 -6.05
C TYR A 64 -0.37 5.11 -5.96
N ILE A 65 0.26 3.97 -5.72
CA ILE A 65 -0.41 2.66 -5.64
C ILE A 65 0.16 1.95 -4.42
N SER A 66 -0.62 1.84 -3.36
CA SER A 66 -0.27 1.10 -2.16
C SER A 66 -1.00 -0.23 -2.12
N GLY A 67 -0.28 -1.31 -1.89
CA GLY A 67 -0.88 -2.61 -1.65
C GLY A 67 -1.40 -2.73 -0.22
N PHE A 68 -2.48 -3.48 -0.01
CA PHE A 68 -2.94 -3.84 1.33
C PHE A 68 -3.41 -5.29 1.42
N SER A 69 -3.31 -5.85 2.61
CA SER A 69 -3.91 -7.15 2.94
C SER A 69 -4.49 -7.15 4.36
N ILE A 70 -5.51 -7.97 4.58
CA ILE A 70 -6.13 -8.17 5.89
C ILE A 70 -6.12 -9.63 6.23
N TYR A 71 -5.62 -9.94 7.42
CA TYR A 71 -5.58 -11.29 7.97
C TYR A 71 -6.41 -11.36 9.24
N ASP A 72 -7.18 -12.44 9.37
CA ASP A 72 -7.78 -12.87 10.62
C ASP A 72 -6.97 -14.06 11.15
N ASP A 73 -6.28 -13.88 12.27
CA ASP A 73 -5.25 -14.77 12.76
C ASP A 73 -4.18 -15.00 11.67
N LYS A 74 -4.13 -16.18 11.06
CA LYS A 74 -3.20 -16.49 9.95
C LYS A 74 -3.90 -16.64 8.60
N LYS A 75 -5.19 -16.32 8.52
CA LYS A 75 -6.00 -16.48 7.33
C LYS A 75 -6.14 -15.17 6.58
N LEU A 76 -5.71 -15.14 5.33
CA LEU A 76 -5.98 -14.02 4.43
C LEU A 76 -7.49 -13.89 4.18
N ILE A 77 -8.09 -12.75 4.49
CA ILE A 77 -9.51 -12.49 4.31
C ILE A 77 -9.80 -11.40 3.27
N ARG A 78 -8.84 -10.50 3.04
CA ARG A 78 -8.95 -9.43 2.05
C ARG A 78 -7.58 -8.98 1.58
N TYR A 79 -7.50 -8.50 0.35
CA TYR A 79 -6.33 -7.83 -0.23
C TYR A 79 -6.79 -6.90 -1.36
N GLY A 80 -5.92 -6.02 -1.79
CA GLY A 80 -6.16 -5.10 -2.89
C GLY A 80 -5.13 -3.97 -2.93
N THR A 81 -5.43 -2.96 -3.73
CA THR A 81 -4.64 -1.74 -3.83
C THR A 81 -5.47 -0.51 -3.46
N PHE A 82 -4.82 0.48 -2.88
CA PHE A 82 -5.28 1.86 -2.85
C PHE A 82 -4.52 2.63 -3.93
N GLU A 83 -5.23 3.35 -4.78
CA GLU A 83 -4.62 4.15 -5.85
C GLU A 83 -5.10 5.60 -5.78
N THR A 84 -4.17 6.52 -6.02
CA THR A 84 -4.49 7.94 -6.16
C THR A 84 -3.88 8.50 -7.44
N ALA A 85 -4.62 9.39 -8.11
CA ALA A 85 -4.18 10.08 -9.31
C ALA A 85 -3.85 11.57 -9.06
N LEU A 86 -3.85 11.99 -7.78
CA LEU A 86 -3.58 13.36 -7.37
C LEU A 86 -2.13 13.74 -7.72
N SER A 87 -1.90 14.98 -8.18
CA SER A 87 -0.59 15.45 -8.64
C SER A 87 0.31 15.85 -7.48
N GLU A 88 -0.29 16.56 -6.50
CA GLU A 88 0.46 17.10 -5.37
C GLU A 88 0.73 16.03 -4.31
N GLU A 89 1.95 16.04 -3.75
CA GLU A 89 2.37 15.08 -2.72
C GLU A 89 1.47 15.16 -1.49
N ILE A 90 1.22 16.36 -0.99
CA ILE A 90 0.40 16.57 0.21
C ILE A 90 -1.05 16.09 0.03
N GLU A 91 -1.61 16.21 -1.18
CA GLU A 91 -2.95 15.72 -1.46
C GLU A 91 -3.00 14.18 -1.50
N ARG A 92 -1.94 13.54 -2.02
CA ARG A 92 -1.82 12.07 -1.99
C ARG A 92 -1.69 11.55 -0.57
N ASP A 93 -0.88 12.22 0.24
CA ASP A 93 -0.65 11.88 1.64
C ASP A 93 -1.95 12.01 2.45
N ASP A 94 -2.72 13.07 2.25
CA ASP A 94 -4.04 13.24 2.86
C ASP A 94 -5.03 12.16 2.39
N ALA A 95 -5.01 11.81 1.11
CA ALA A 95 -5.89 10.79 0.56
C ALA A 95 -5.60 9.40 1.17
N ILE A 96 -4.33 9.01 1.31
CA ILE A 96 -3.95 7.72 1.91
C ILE A 96 -4.21 7.72 3.41
N ARG A 97 -3.99 8.86 4.12
CA ARG A 97 -4.36 9.04 5.52
C ARG A 97 -5.86 8.79 5.73
N LYS A 98 -6.72 9.46 4.97
CA LYS A 98 -8.18 9.29 5.04
C LYS A 98 -8.61 7.85 4.73
N TRP A 99 -7.94 7.21 3.76
CA TRP A 99 -8.18 5.82 3.44
C TRP A 99 -7.78 4.90 4.61
N LEU A 100 -6.62 5.11 5.25
CA LEU A 100 -6.19 4.32 6.41
C LEU A 100 -7.17 4.48 7.57
N ILE A 101 -7.63 5.71 7.87
CA ILE A 101 -8.66 5.96 8.89
C ILE A 101 -9.93 5.13 8.58
N SER A 102 -10.37 5.14 7.33
CA SER A 102 -11.54 4.34 6.89
C SER A 102 -11.29 2.84 7.08
N MET A 103 -10.10 2.35 6.71
CA MET A 103 -9.75 0.94 6.88
C MET A 103 -9.74 0.52 8.35
N VAL A 104 -9.11 1.30 9.22
CA VAL A 104 -9.06 1.03 10.66
C VAL A 104 -10.47 1.06 11.27
N THR A 105 -11.27 2.07 10.93
CA THR A 105 -12.64 2.22 11.45
C THR A 105 -13.54 1.06 11.04
N ASN A 106 -13.46 0.64 9.79
CA ASN A 106 -14.36 -0.35 9.22
C ASN A 106 -13.92 -1.80 9.52
N TRP A 107 -12.63 -2.08 9.43
CA TRP A 107 -12.11 -3.43 9.60
C TRP A 107 -11.69 -3.75 11.02
N LYS A 108 -11.47 -2.74 11.87
CA LYS A 108 -11.08 -2.86 13.29
C LYS A 108 -9.89 -3.80 13.50
N PRO A 109 -8.75 -3.54 12.83
CA PRO A 109 -7.55 -4.34 13.06
C PRO A 109 -7.08 -4.21 14.50
N ASP A 110 -6.34 -5.17 14.99
CA ASP A 110 -5.61 -5.10 16.27
C ASP A 110 -4.19 -4.57 16.04
N LEU A 111 -3.69 -4.73 14.80
CA LEU A 111 -2.35 -4.34 14.41
C LEU A 111 -2.36 -3.82 12.97
N VAL A 112 -1.64 -2.73 12.74
CA VAL A 112 -1.26 -2.26 11.40
C VAL A 112 0.22 -2.59 11.16
N ALA A 113 0.52 -3.37 10.13
CA ALA A 113 1.87 -3.72 9.72
C ALA A 113 2.24 -2.91 8.46
N ILE A 114 3.25 -2.06 8.54
CA ILE A 114 3.66 -1.15 7.47
C ILE A 114 5.05 -1.59 6.99
N GLU A 115 5.27 -1.69 5.67
CA GLU A 115 6.61 -1.96 5.17
C GLU A 115 7.55 -0.84 5.61
N ASP A 116 8.70 -1.21 6.19
CA ASP A 116 9.73 -0.25 6.59
C ASP A 116 10.49 0.24 5.37
N ILE A 117 10.56 1.56 5.20
CA ILE A 117 11.34 2.16 4.13
C ILE A 117 12.82 2.10 4.48
N GLN A 118 13.63 1.65 3.54
CA GLN A 118 15.08 1.63 3.70
C GLN A 118 15.74 2.46 2.61
N MET A 119 16.71 3.27 3.00
CA MET A 119 17.58 3.93 2.03
C MET A 119 18.36 2.83 1.30
N GLN A 120 18.05 2.63 0.01
CA GLN A 120 18.83 1.71 -0.80
C GLN A 120 20.23 2.28 -0.96
N GLN A 121 21.23 1.60 -0.38
CA GLN A 121 22.62 1.90 -0.73
C GLN A 121 22.80 1.56 -2.20
N LEU A 122 22.89 2.61 -3.03
CA LEU A 122 23.31 2.45 -4.42
C LEU A 122 24.73 1.89 -4.38
N GLY A 123 24.86 0.62 -4.78
CA GLY A 123 26.08 -0.17 -4.63
C GLY A 123 27.31 0.59 -5.08
N GLY A 124 28.22 0.87 -4.16
CA GLY A 124 29.66 1.07 -4.26
C GLY A 124 30.28 2.00 -5.30
N LYS A 125 29.52 2.58 -6.21
CA LYS A 125 30.00 3.61 -7.15
C LYS A 125 29.44 4.97 -6.71
N GLN A 126 30.32 5.81 -6.17
CA GLN A 126 30.05 7.25 -6.07
C GLN A 126 29.85 7.78 -7.49
N VAL A 127 28.64 7.76 -8.00
CA VAL A 127 28.30 8.45 -9.22
C VAL A 127 27.99 9.90 -8.83
N TYR A 128 28.94 10.77 -9.01
CA TYR A 128 28.72 12.19 -9.03
C TYR A 128 27.81 12.51 -10.22
N GLY A 129 26.50 12.71 -9.99
CA GLY A 129 25.55 13.19 -11.00
C GLY A 129 24.20 12.46 -11.01
N GLY A 130 23.13 13.19 -10.94
CA GLY A 130 21.75 12.85 -11.33
C GLY A 130 21.02 11.76 -10.56
N ASP A 131 21.44 10.53 -10.65
CA ASP A 131 20.71 9.36 -10.14
C ASP A 131 20.60 9.27 -8.61
N ASN A 132 21.58 9.79 -7.87
CA ASN A 132 21.54 9.85 -6.41
C ASN A 132 20.46 10.81 -5.89
N VAL A 133 20.19 11.89 -6.62
CA VAL A 133 19.19 12.89 -6.25
C VAL A 133 17.78 12.31 -6.34
N VAL A 134 17.50 11.52 -7.38
CA VAL A 134 16.20 10.85 -7.57
C VAL A 134 15.94 9.84 -6.46
N GLY A 135 16.94 9.05 -6.09
CA GLY A 135 16.82 8.07 -5.00
C GLY A 135 16.57 8.72 -3.64
N ILE A 136 17.26 9.82 -3.33
CA ILE A 136 17.06 10.59 -2.10
C ILE A 136 15.66 11.24 -2.07
N GLN A 137 15.21 11.81 -3.18
CA GLN A 137 13.88 12.41 -3.25
C GLN A 137 12.78 11.37 -3.04
N THR A 138 12.87 10.22 -3.69
CA THR A 138 11.93 9.11 -3.49
C THR A 138 11.91 8.63 -2.04
N PHE A 139 13.09 8.46 -1.44
CA PHE A 139 13.21 8.09 -0.02
C PHE A 139 12.55 9.13 0.88
N LYS A 140 12.81 10.42 0.63
CA LYS A 140 12.21 11.52 1.41
C LYS A 140 10.68 11.51 1.34
N THR A 141 10.12 11.39 0.14
CA THR A 141 8.66 11.32 -0.06
C THR A 141 8.06 10.09 0.65
N LEU A 142 8.69 8.94 0.55
CA LEU A 142 8.23 7.75 1.27
C LEU A 142 8.38 7.89 2.80
N ALA A 143 9.41 8.60 3.29
CA ALA A 143 9.59 8.87 4.70
C ALA A 143 8.49 9.78 5.27
N HIS A 144 8.08 10.79 4.51
CA HIS A 144 6.94 11.64 4.88
C HIS A 144 5.67 10.79 4.98
N LEU A 145 5.38 9.98 3.97
CA LEU A 145 4.22 9.12 3.95
C LEU A 145 4.24 8.12 5.13
N GLN A 146 5.37 7.47 5.40
CA GLN A 146 5.49 6.55 6.55
C GLN A 146 5.22 7.28 7.87
N GLY A 147 5.76 8.49 8.05
CA GLY A 147 5.50 9.31 9.23
C GLY A 147 4.01 9.61 9.42
N ILE A 148 3.31 9.96 8.34
CA ILE A 148 1.86 10.21 8.34
C ILE A 148 1.07 8.96 8.71
N LEU A 149 1.44 7.80 8.17
CA LEU A 149 0.77 6.53 8.50
C LEU A 149 0.98 6.14 9.97
N MET A 150 2.19 6.30 10.50
CA MET A 150 2.51 6.05 11.91
C MET A 150 1.74 7.00 12.84
N GLU A 151 1.73 8.28 12.53
CA GLU A 151 1.00 9.31 13.28
C GLU A 151 -0.51 9.03 13.26
N THR A 152 -1.06 8.65 12.10
CA THR A 152 -2.47 8.26 11.98
C THR A 152 -2.80 7.05 12.85
N CYS A 153 -1.93 6.04 12.91
CA CYS A 153 -2.12 4.90 13.80
C CYS A 153 -2.11 5.33 15.27
N PHE A 154 -1.20 6.22 15.64
CA PHE A 154 -1.12 6.76 17.00
C PHE A 154 -2.39 7.57 17.37
N GLU A 155 -2.85 8.45 16.47
CA GLU A 155 -4.08 9.25 16.66
C GLU A 155 -5.33 8.36 16.84
N MET A 156 -5.37 7.23 16.15
CA MET A 156 -6.47 6.27 16.23
C MET A 156 -6.36 5.24 17.35
N ASP A 157 -5.34 5.34 18.20
CA ASP A 157 -5.03 4.39 19.28
C ASP A 157 -4.95 2.95 18.79
N ILE A 158 -4.30 2.75 17.63
CA ILE A 158 -4.06 1.44 17.02
C ILE A 158 -2.58 1.07 17.07
N SER A 159 -2.27 -0.13 17.52
CA SER A 159 -0.90 -0.65 17.50
C SER A 159 -0.38 -0.79 16.07
N PHE A 160 0.87 -0.42 15.84
CA PHE A 160 1.52 -0.64 14.55
C PHE A 160 2.94 -1.17 14.69
N ILE A 161 3.43 -1.79 13.61
CA ILE A 161 4.83 -2.24 13.47
C ILE A 161 5.38 -1.82 12.12
N LEU A 162 6.68 -1.55 12.07
CA LEU A 162 7.43 -1.43 10.83
C LEU A 162 8.05 -2.78 10.49
N CYS A 163 7.79 -3.26 9.27
CA CYS A 163 8.25 -4.56 8.78
C CYS A 163 9.43 -4.38 7.81
N PRO A 164 10.67 -4.58 8.24
CA PRO A 164 11.83 -4.44 7.34
C PRO A 164 11.70 -5.38 6.13
N THR A 165 11.89 -4.85 4.94
CA THR A 165 11.78 -5.60 3.67
C THR A 165 12.59 -6.90 3.66
N PRO A 166 13.88 -6.95 4.12
CA PRO A 166 14.63 -8.20 4.17
C PRO A 166 14.02 -9.22 5.13
N THR A 167 13.43 -8.76 6.23
CA THR A 167 12.89 -9.63 7.29
C THR A 167 11.65 -10.39 6.83
N TRP A 168 10.64 -9.67 6.32
CA TRP A 168 9.42 -10.32 5.85
C TRP A 168 9.67 -11.18 4.59
N ARG A 169 10.59 -10.74 3.70
CA ARG A 169 10.98 -11.54 2.52
C ARG A 169 11.68 -12.84 2.90
N ALA A 170 12.58 -12.79 3.89
CA ALA A 170 13.23 -14.00 4.39
C ALA A 170 12.21 -14.96 5.04
N HIS A 171 11.30 -14.45 5.86
CA HIS A 171 10.22 -15.23 6.48
C HIS A 171 9.34 -15.91 5.43
N CYS A 172 8.92 -15.18 4.40
CA CYS A 172 8.10 -15.66 3.30
C CYS A 172 8.88 -16.48 2.25
N GLN A 173 10.21 -16.62 2.38
CA GLN A 173 11.09 -17.29 1.42
C GLN A 173 11.10 -16.68 0.02
N VAL A 174 10.86 -15.36 -0.09
CA VAL A 174 10.95 -14.62 -1.36
C VAL A 174 12.37 -14.64 -1.87
N LYS A 175 12.58 -15.17 -3.07
CA LYS A 175 13.91 -15.35 -3.68
C LYS A 175 14.06 -14.45 -4.91
N GLY A 176 15.32 -14.12 -5.25
CA GLY A 176 15.65 -13.38 -6.46
C GLY A 176 16.87 -12.50 -6.30
N ARG A 177 17.63 -12.36 -7.36
CA ARG A 177 18.85 -11.51 -7.39
C ARG A 177 18.48 -10.05 -7.67
N SER A 178 17.58 -9.81 -8.60
CA SER A 178 17.07 -8.49 -8.98
C SER A 178 15.77 -8.14 -8.22
N ARG A 179 15.37 -6.86 -8.30
CA ARG A 179 14.04 -6.42 -7.78
C ARG A 179 12.91 -7.14 -8.53
N ALA A 180 13.02 -7.25 -9.86
CA ALA A 180 12.01 -7.92 -10.68
C ALA A 180 11.86 -9.41 -10.33
N ASP A 181 12.97 -10.13 -10.10
CA ASP A 181 12.92 -11.54 -9.68
C ASP A 181 12.20 -11.69 -8.34
N ARG A 182 12.49 -10.82 -7.38
CA ARG A 182 11.85 -10.86 -6.06
C ARG A 182 10.36 -10.58 -6.14
N LYS A 183 9.92 -9.59 -6.94
CA LYS A 183 8.50 -9.31 -7.15
C LYS A 183 7.79 -10.49 -7.81
N LYS A 184 8.38 -11.08 -8.84
CA LYS A 184 7.84 -12.30 -9.47
C LYS A 184 7.79 -13.47 -8.49
N SER A 185 8.81 -13.65 -7.65
CA SER A 185 8.84 -14.68 -6.61
C SER A 185 7.70 -14.49 -5.61
N ALA A 186 7.43 -13.26 -5.15
CA ALA A 186 6.32 -12.97 -4.25
C ALA A 186 4.97 -13.34 -4.88
N GLN A 187 4.72 -12.99 -6.14
CA GLN A 187 3.50 -13.37 -6.86
C GLN A 187 3.31 -14.89 -6.98
N ILE A 188 4.40 -15.62 -7.27
CA ILE A 188 4.39 -17.10 -7.35
C ILE A 188 4.01 -17.69 -5.99
N LEU A 189 4.65 -17.23 -4.92
CA LEU A 189 4.38 -17.70 -3.56
C LEU A 189 2.92 -17.43 -3.12
N VAL A 190 2.38 -16.26 -3.44
CA VAL A 190 0.97 -15.94 -3.18
C VAL A 190 0.04 -16.89 -3.95
N LYS A 191 0.36 -17.20 -5.21
CA LYS A 191 -0.39 -18.17 -6.01
C LYS A 191 -0.33 -19.59 -5.38
N GLU A 192 0.84 -19.98 -4.86
CA GLU A 192 1.01 -21.27 -4.18
C GLU A 192 0.23 -21.34 -2.85
N TRP A 193 0.22 -20.25 -2.06
CA TRP A 193 -0.42 -20.22 -0.75
C TRP A 193 -1.94 -20.16 -0.81
N PHE A 194 -2.48 -19.39 -1.77
CA PHE A 194 -3.89 -19.01 -1.76
C PHE A 194 -4.64 -19.32 -3.07
N ASP A 195 -3.95 -19.83 -4.09
CA ASP A 195 -4.49 -20.08 -5.44
C ASP A 195 -5.10 -18.85 -6.12
N ILE A 196 -4.54 -17.67 -5.87
CA ILE A 196 -4.96 -16.38 -6.43
C ILE A 196 -3.85 -15.78 -7.30
N SER A 197 -4.23 -14.98 -8.31
CA SER A 197 -3.32 -14.17 -9.10
C SER A 197 -3.46 -12.72 -8.69
N VAL A 198 -2.35 -12.05 -8.41
CA VAL A 198 -2.31 -10.70 -7.81
C VAL A 198 -1.29 -9.81 -8.52
N SER A 199 -1.41 -8.49 -8.36
CA SER A 199 -0.39 -7.52 -8.76
C SER A 199 0.86 -7.63 -7.89
N GLU A 200 1.93 -6.93 -8.26
CA GLU A 200 3.17 -6.89 -7.48
C GLU A 200 2.97 -6.28 -6.09
N ASP A 201 2.22 -5.18 -6.01
CA ASP A 201 2.00 -4.44 -4.78
C ASP A 201 1.03 -5.21 -3.83
N GLU A 202 0.04 -5.91 -4.39
CA GLU A 202 -0.79 -6.85 -3.63
C GLU A 202 0.02 -8.02 -3.08
N ALA A 203 0.96 -8.57 -3.88
CA ALA A 203 1.79 -9.69 -3.45
C ALA A 203 2.71 -9.30 -2.28
N ASP A 204 3.36 -8.13 -2.37
CA ASP A 204 4.21 -7.63 -1.30
C ASP A 204 3.37 -7.36 -0.02
N ALA A 205 2.21 -6.72 -0.13
CA ALA A 205 1.29 -6.50 1.01
C ALA A 205 0.77 -7.82 1.64
N ILE A 206 0.48 -8.84 0.83
CA ILE A 206 0.10 -10.18 1.32
C ILE A 206 1.26 -10.83 2.07
N GLY A 207 2.50 -10.70 1.56
CA GLY A 207 3.70 -11.20 2.23
C GLY A 207 3.96 -10.52 3.58
N ILE A 208 3.82 -9.19 3.65
CA ILE A 208 3.94 -8.40 4.90
C ILE A 208 2.87 -8.86 5.90
N GLY A 209 1.62 -9.01 5.45
CA GLY A 209 0.51 -9.45 6.30
C GLY A 209 0.70 -10.87 6.82
N LYS A 210 1.19 -11.78 5.98
CA LYS A 210 1.54 -13.15 6.37
C LYS A 210 2.62 -13.14 7.47
N TYR A 211 3.70 -12.41 7.25
CA TYR A 211 4.76 -12.25 8.24
C TYR A 211 4.21 -11.70 9.56
N ALA A 212 3.49 -10.60 9.53
CA ALA A 212 2.97 -9.95 10.73
C ALA A 212 1.98 -10.84 11.49
N SER A 213 1.06 -11.50 10.78
CA SER A 213 0.05 -12.39 11.38
C SER A 213 0.65 -13.67 12.00
N GLU A 214 1.82 -14.11 11.53
CA GLU A 214 2.50 -15.30 12.05
C GLU A 214 3.46 -15.00 13.19
N THR A 215 4.01 -13.78 13.26
CA THR A 215 5.07 -13.42 14.22
C THR A 215 4.61 -12.47 15.33
N HIS A 216 3.53 -11.70 15.12
CA HIS A 216 3.05 -10.68 16.05
C HIS A 216 1.64 -11.01 16.59
N THR A 217 1.45 -12.21 17.09
CA THR A 217 0.21 -12.55 17.80
C THR A 217 0.28 -12.06 19.24
N VAL A 218 -0.72 -11.29 19.69
CA VAL A 218 -0.85 -10.97 21.12
C VAL A 218 -1.16 -12.26 21.87
N ARG A 219 -0.20 -12.76 22.64
CA ARG A 219 -0.52 -13.75 23.67
C ARG A 219 -1.40 -13.03 24.71
N LYS A 220 -2.68 -13.37 24.78
CA LYS A 220 -3.52 -12.94 25.91
C LYS A 220 -2.88 -13.50 27.17
N ILE A 221 -2.17 -12.65 27.92
CA ILE A 221 -1.75 -12.96 29.27
C ILE A 221 -3.03 -12.91 30.10
N GLN A 222 -3.57 -14.04 30.44
CA GLN A 222 -4.61 -14.11 31.48
C GLN A 222 -3.90 -13.82 32.81
N TRP A 223 -4.13 -12.62 33.33
CA TRP A 223 -3.81 -12.32 34.73
C TRP A 223 -4.75 -13.16 35.58
N GLN A 224 -4.21 -14.17 36.31
CA GLN A 224 -4.90 -14.91 37.35
C GLN A 224 -4.95 -14.09 38.64
#